data_e77bb7ea1b94fdda57867cae0f80062e
#
_entry.id   e77bb7ea1b94fdda57867cae0f80062e
#
_cell.length_a   1.000
_cell.length_b   1.000
_cell.length_c   1.000
_cell.angle_alpha   90.00
_cell.angle_beta   90.00
_cell.angle_gamma   90.00
#
_symmetry.space_group_name_H-M   'P 1'
#
loop_
_entity.id
_entity.type
_entity.pdbx_description
1 polymer ?
#
loop_
_entity_poly.entity_id
_entity_poly.type
_entity_poly.pdbx_seq_one_letter_code
_entity_poly.pdbx_strand_id
1 'polypeptide(L)'
;MKNKILALVLAGTMLFGQNVYATELVTPENNDVTENENNIVQDIDKSGTEESAEQNELYSDATNENTQIVYVGNPIIIESKINYGREPYTASTSDESICTAEIKNSSNDDRWATRFVQINPIKSGKVTLYVKDGSGNVNYEQEIEIRQSLPEDAVPFKDVALKSYLLEQSNFNDDGYVSKEELSQVTDIIIYRNSYRMSDYITDLGGLEYASNLKTLILDNTAVTDVTPLSGLTQLEQLTIENTDITDISSLNNLVNLKRLDLSGTNISDISTLGNLKNLVSLSVYNTRVSDCSVVSNMSKLKNLYISNTDVSDISAVANLKDIVLLEANSTKISDISALSNLQNLMYVYLDDCSELSS
;
A
#
# COMPACT_ATOMS: atom_id res chain seq x y z
N MET A 1 -35.43 -29.97 -0.24
CA MET A 1 -34.60 -28.77 -0.25
C MET A 1 -33.31 -28.91 0.57
N LYS A 2 -32.81 -30.15 0.77
CA LYS A 2 -31.57 -30.44 1.51
C LYS A 2 -30.32 -30.70 0.60
N ASN A 3 -30.44 -30.52 -0.71
CA ASN A 3 -29.39 -30.98 -1.67
C ASN A 3 -28.69 -29.87 -2.46
N LYS A 4 -28.64 -28.62 -1.96
CA LYS A 4 -27.87 -27.57 -2.62
C LYS A 4 -26.68 -27.02 -1.81
N ILE A 5 -26.50 -27.41 -0.56
CA ILE A 5 -25.41 -26.94 0.31
C ILE A 5 -24.18 -27.90 0.27
N LEU A 6 -24.33 -29.09 -0.33
CA LEU A 6 -23.32 -30.15 -0.26
C LEU A 6 -22.42 -30.25 -1.51
N ALA A 7 -22.19 -29.18 -2.23
CA ALA A 7 -21.37 -29.25 -3.43
C ALA A 7 -20.43 -28.07 -3.61
N LEU A 8 -19.57 -27.79 -2.65
CA LEU A 8 -18.30 -27.11 -2.92
C LEU A 8 -17.33 -27.19 -1.72
N VAL A 9 -17.11 -28.40 -1.22
CA VAL A 9 -15.85 -28.69 -0.53
C VAL A 9 -14.97 -29.40 -1.57
N LEU A 10 -14.30 -28.64 -2.38
CA LEU A 10 -13.20 -29.12 -3.20
C LEU A 10 -11.91 -28.53 -2.61
N ALA A 11 -11.15 -29.43 -1.98
CA ALA A 11 -9.79 -29.21 -1.57
C ALA A 11 -8.98 -28.56 -2.70
N GLY A 12 -8.66 -27.30 -2.54
CA GLY A 12 -7.68 -26.59 -3.35
C GLY A 12 -6.58 -26.10 -2.43
N THR A 13 -5.54 -26.91 -2.26
CA THR A 13 -4.26 -26.42 -1.76
C THR A 13 -3.77 -25.34 -2.70
N MET A 14 -3.96 -24.09 -2.39
CA MET A 14 -3.35 -22.99 -3.08
C MET A 14 -2.19 -22.41 -2.26
N LEU A 15 -1.06 -22.41 -2.95
CA LEU A 15 0.21 -21.82 -2.56
C LEU A 15 0.02 -20.37 -2.06
N PHE A 16 0.58 -20.11 -0.91
CA PHE A 16 0.78 -18.77 -0.38
C PHE A 16 1.57 -17.91 -1.36
N GLY A 17 1.06 -16.72 -1.63
CA GLY A 17 1.83 -15.62 -2.16
C GLY A 17 1.50 -15.15 -3.57
N GLN A 18 0.28 -14.69 -3.82
CA GLN A 18 0.02 -13.67 -4.85
C GLN A 18 -1.33 -12.99 -4.54
N ASN A 19 -1.28 -11.68 -4.27
CA ASN A 19 -2.47 -10.85 -4.17
C ASN A 19 -3.19 -10.84 -5.53
N VAL A 20 -4.31 -11.54 -5.62
CA VAL A 20 -5.20 -11.43 -6.78
C VAL A 20 -6.13 -10.27 -6.53
N TYR A 21 -5.85 -9.14 -7.13
CA TYR A 21 -6.80 -8.04 -7.23
C TYR A 21 -8.02 -8.53 -8.02
N ALA A 22 -9.18 -8.64 -7.38
CA ALA A 22 -10.43 -8.84 -8.07
C ALA A 22 -10.79 -7.53 -8.82
N THR A 23 -10.29 -7.41 -10.05
CA THR A 23 -10.85 -6.49 -11.02
C THR A 23 -12.30 -6.90 -11.33
N GLU A 24 -13.16 -5.94 -11.53
CA GLU A 24 -14.58 -6.06 -11.81
C GLU A 24 -14.93 -7.28 -12.66
N LEU A 25 -15.85 -8.12 -12.15
CA LEU A 25 -16.56 -9.07 -12.97
C LEU A 25 -17.54 -8.29 -13.88
N VAL A 26 -17.04 -7.94 -15.06
CA VAL A 26 -17.89 -7.55 -16.19
C VAL A 26 -18.52 -8.83 -16.71
N THR A 27 -19.83 -8.88 -16.71
CA THR A 27 -20.61 -9.93 -17.38
C THR A 27 -20.28 -9.99 -18.85
N PRO A 28 -20.05 -11.17 -19.46
CA PRO A 28 -19.76 -11.26 -20.87
C PRO A 28 -21.06 -11.11 -21.69
N GLU A 29 -21.14 -10.04 -22.46
CA GLU A 29 -21.96 -10.07 -23.68
C GLU A 29 -21.18 -10.75 -24.79
N ASN A 30 -21.86 -11.69 -25.46
CA ASN A 30 -21.36 -12.44 -26.60
C ASN A 30 -20.83 -11.53 -27.70
N ASN A 31 -19.67 -11.89 -28.25
CA ASN A 31 -19.46 -11.86 -29.70
C ASN A 31 -18.24 -12.71 -30.09
N ASP A 32 -18.51 -13.64 -31.02
CA ASP A 32 -17.56 -14.41 -31.79
C ASP A 32 -16.45 -13.56 -32.41
N VAL A 33 -15.23 -14.11 -32.52
CA VAL A 33 -14.43 -14.19 -33.75
C VAL A 33 -13.07 -14.87 -33.51
N THR A 34 -12.93 -16.06 -34.10
CA THR A 34 -11.80 -16.70 -34.78
C THR A 34 -10.36 -16.65 -34.23
N GLU A 35 -9.87 -17.89 -34.14
CA GLU A 35 -8.50 -18.37 -34.01
C GLU A 35 -7.47 -17.68 -34.93
N ASN A 36 -6.26 -17.51 -34.41
CA ASN A 36 -5.05 -17.79 -35.17
C ASN A 36 -3.88 -18.11 -34.24
N GLU A 37 -3.53 -19.38 -34.22
CA GLU A 37 -2.26 -19.91 -33.72
C GLU A 37 -1.12 -19.49 -34.66
N ASN A 38 0.02 -19.11 -34.06
CA ASN A 38 1.30 -19.47 -34.68
C ASN A 38 2.41 -19.57 -33.65
N ASN A 39 2.83 -20.80 -33.47
CA ASN A 39 4.07 -21.26 -32.85
C ASN A 39 5.31 -20.61 -33.47
N ILE A 40 6.28 -20.22 -32.62
CA ILE A 40 7.69 -20.36 -32.95
C ILE A 40 8.43 -20.83 -31.69
N VAL A 41 8.80 -22.11 -31.70
CA VAL A 41 9.84 -22.72 -30.87
C VAL A 41 11.13 -22.67 -31.69
N GLN A 42 12.21 -22.15 -31.16
CA GLN A 42 13.58 -22.49 -31.61
C GLN A 42 14.57 -22.35 -30.46
N ASP A 43 15.00 -23.50 -30.03
CA ASP A 43 16.33 -24.10 -29.90
C ASP A 43 17.41 -23.29 -29.14
N ILE A 44 17.77 -23.91 -28.03
CA ILE A 44 18.99 -23.62 -27.24
C ILE A 44 20.07 -24.54 -27.83
N ASP A 45 21.15 -23.95 -28.31
CA ASP A 45 22.39 -24.71 -28.51
C ASP A 45 23.49 -24.21 -27.57
N LYS A 46 24.20 -25.18 -27.01
CA LYS A 46 25.30 -25.04 -26.08
C LYS A 46 26.62 -24.92 -26.84
N SER A 47 27.36 -23.87 -26.62
CA SER A 47 28.82 -23.95 -26.65
C SER A 47 29.46 -22.88 -25.82
N GLY A 48 30.30 -23.32 -24.88
CA GLY A 48 31.11 -22.44 -24.07
C GLY A 48 32.29 -21.87 -24.81
N THR A 49 32.82 -20.80 -24.32
CA THR A 49 34.22 -20.49 -24.04
C THR A 49 34.41 -18.97 -23.98
N GLU A 50 35.05 -18.54 -22.89
CA GLU A 50 36.04 -17.50 -22.75
C GLU A 50 35.92 -16.16 -23.53
N GLU A 51 36.31 -15.12 -22.81
CA GLU A 51 36.61 -13.74 -23.23
C GLU A 51 35.41 -12.81 -23.02
N SER A 52 35.57 -11.65 -22.38
CA SER A 52 36.78 -10.79 -22.27
C SER A 52 36.43 -9.67 -21.31
N ALA A 53 37.42 -9.18 -20.65
CA ALA A 53 37.43 -7.92 -19.93
C ALA A 53 37.32 -6.74 -20.92
N GLU A 54 36.09 -6.44 -21.40
CA GLU A 54 35.76 -5.24 -22.17
C GLU A 54 34.25 -5.05 -22.24
N GLN A 55 33.67 -4.54 -21.17
CA GLN A 55 32.36 -3.83 -21.15
C GLN A 55 32.17 -3.08 -19.83
N ASN A 56 33.20 -2.30 -19.42
CA ASN A 56 33.12 -1.37 -18.31
C ASN A 56 32.92 0.08 -18.75
N GLU A 57 32.44 0.31 -19.95
CA GLU A 57 32.04 1.63 -20.40
C GLU A 57 30.66 1.55 -20.99
N LEU A 58 29.65 1.81 -20.19
CA LEU A 58 28.34 2.33 -20.61
C LEU A 58 27.38 2.16 -19.44
N TYR A 59 27.35 3.15 -18.57
CA TYR A 59 26.20 3.59 -17.77
C TYR A 59 26.66 4.56 -16.68
N SER A 60 27.36 5.62 -17.12
CA SER A 60 27.63 6.80 -16.29
C SER A 60 26.78 7.99 -16.76
N ASP A 61 25.49 7.79 -16.96
CA ASP A 61 24.56 8.88 -17.26
C ASP A 61 23.30 8.76 -16.38
N ALA A 62 23.50 8.97 -15.08
CA ALA A 62 22.42 9.37 -14.21
C ALA A 62 22.71 10.74 -13.60
N THR A 63 23.13 11.70 -14.43
CA THR A 63 22.98 13.11 -14.11
C THR A 63 21.49 13.43 -14.27
N ASN A 64 20.79 13.54 -13.15
CA ASN A 64 19.43 14.05 -13.16
C ASN A 64 19.54 15.53 -13.53
N GLU A 65 19.16 15.91 -14.75
CA GLU A 65 19.28 17.29 -15.26
C GLU A 65 18.41 18.30 -14.49
N ASN A 66 17.57 17.82 -13.56
CA ASN A 66 16.68 18.65 -12.77
C ASN A 66 17.27 18.93 -11.38
N THR A 67 17.45 20.22 -11.08
CA THR A 67 17.81 20.67 -9.74
C THR A 67 16.67 20.39 -8.78
N GLN A 68 16.93 19.60 -7.72
CA GLN A 68 15.96 19.35 -6.65
C GLN A 68 15.82 20.59 -5.77
N ILE A 69 14.61 21.10 -5.59
CA ILE A 69 14.32 22.23 -4.70
C ILE A 69 13.92 21.70 -3.32
N VAL A 70 14.50 22.29 -2.27
CA VAL A 70 14.18 21.99 -0.87
C VAL A 70 14.21 23.27 -0.04
N TYR A 71 13.74 23.22 1.20
CA TYR A 71 13.63 24.39 2.06
C TYR A 71 14.32 24.17 3.39
N VAL A 72 14.91 25.24 3.94
CA VAL A 72 15.64 25.19 5.23
C VAL A 72 14.76 24.59 6.32
N GLY A 73 15.30 23.63 7.06
CA GLY A 73 14.61 22.92 8.14
C GLY A 73 13.51 21.97 7.68
N ASN A 74 13.40 21.70 6.37
CA ASN A 74 12.38 20.82 5.80
C ASN A 74 13.05 19.64 5.08
N PRO A 75 13.50 18.59 5.79
CA PRO A 75 14.19 17.46 5.18
C PRO A 75 13.30 16.71 4.21
N ILE A 76 13.90 16.09 3.20
CA ILE A 76 13.25 15.14 2.29
C ILE A 76 14.11 13.89 2.12
N ILE A 77 13.50 12.81 1.63
CA ILE A 77 14.20 11.61 1.20
C ILE A 77 14.23 11.58 -0.32
N ILE A 78 15.39 11.37 -0.89
CA ILE A 78 15.61 11.22 -2.33
C ILE A 78 15.88 9.75 -2.61
N GLU A 79 15.20 9.21 -3.62
CA GLU A 79 15.51 7.90 -4.17
C GLU A 79 16.72 7.99 -5.10
N SER A 80 17.87 7.47 -4.68
CA SER A 80 19.03 7.34 -5.54
C SER A 80 19.01 5.97 -6.24
N LYS A 81 18.82 5.97 -7.57
CA LYS A 81 18.81 4.75 -8.39
C LYS A 81 20.25 4.28 -8.62
N ILE A 82 20.79 3.59 -7.63
CA ILE A 82 22.15 3.02 -7.72
C ILE A 82 22.04 1.55 -8.10
N ASN A 83 22.32 1.23 -9.34
CA ASN A 83 22.16 -0.13 -9.84
C ASN A 83 23.37 -1.03 -9.58
N TYR A 84 24.56 -0.47 -9.31
CA TYR A 84 25.81 -1.22 -9.11
C TYR A 84 26.73 -0.49 -8.15
N GLY A 85 27.44 -1.24 -7.31
CA GLY A 85 28.45 -0.73 -6.41
C GLY A 85 28.72 -1.71 -5.28
N ARG A 86 29.71 -1.40 -4.44
CA ARG A 86 30.08 -2.20 -3.27
C ARG A 86 29.67 -1.50 -1.99
N GLU A 87 29.01 -2.23 -1.11
CA GLU A 87 28.76 -1.77 0.26
C GLU A 87 30.10 -1.48 1.02
N PRO A 88 30.11 -0.53 1.97
CA PRO A 88 29.00 0.34 2.36
C PRO A 88 28.84 1.55 1.43
N TYR A 89 27.62 2.02 1.23
CA TYR A 89 27.38 3.29 0.56
C TYR A 89 27.45 4.46 1.55
N THR A 90 27.88 5.60 1.07
CA THR A 90 27.93 6.85 1.82
C THR A 90 27.28 7.99 1.03
N ALA A 91 26.57 8.87 1.74
CA ALA A 91 26.04 10.09 1.16
C ALA A 91 26.76 11.30 1.75
N SER A 92 27.02 12.31 0.93
CA SER A 92 27.61 13.59 1.33
C SER A 92 27.16 14.70 0.40
N THR A 93 27.30 15.95 0.83
CA THR A 93 27.08 17.10 -0.05
C THR A 93 28.37 17.86 -0.27
N SER A 94 28.39 18.70 -1.31
CA SER A 94 29.56 19.56 -1.61
C SER A 94 29.87 20.60 -0.53
N ASP A 95 28.87 20.94 0.32
CA ASP A 95 29.01 21.82 1.49
C ASP A 95 28.05 21.41 2.62
N GLU A 96 28.57 20.64 3.58
CA GLU A 96 27.81 20.15 4.74
C GLU A 96 27.35 21.27 5.70
N SER A 97 27.93 22.48 5.59
CA SER A 97 27.43 23.64 6.34
C SER A 97 26.12 24.19 5.78
N ILE A 98 25.77 23.83 4.56
CA ILE A 98 24.55 24.21 3.85
C ILE A 98 23.49 23.10 3.96
N CYS A 99 23.92 21.85 3.72
CA CYS A 99 23.03 20.69 3.73
C CYS A 99 23.83 19.43 4.07
N THR A 100 23.34 18.61 4.98
CA THR A 100 23.90 17.28 5.22
C THR A 100 23.07 16.20 4.54
N ALA A 101 23.69 15.05 4.29
CA ALA A 101 23.05 13.88 3.68
C ALA A 101 23.39 12.60 4.45
N GLU A 102 22.43 11.69 4.56
CA GLU A 102 22.62 10.38 5.18
C GLU A 102 21.89 9.28 4.41
N ILE A 103 22.51 8.10 4.32
CA ILE A 103 21.83 6.91 3.78
C ILE A 103 20.80 6.40 4.78
N LYS A 104 19.58 6.21 4.34
CA LYS A 104 18.57 5.43 5.07
C LYS A 104 18.62 4.00 4.55
N ASN A 105 18.94 3.06 5.41
CA ASN A 105 19.11 1.66 5.02
C ASN A 105 17.81 1.07 4.48
N SER A 106 17.88 0.54 3.26
CA SER A 106 17.00 -0.55 2.85
C SER A 106 17.63 -1.87 3.31
N SER A 107 16.84 -2.88 3.62
CA SER A 107 17.32 -4.18 4.13
C SER A 107 18.33 -4.86 3.19
N ASN A 108 19.15 -5.70 3.79
CA ASN A 108 20.33 -6.36 3.24
C ASN A 108 20.09 -7.44 2.16
N ASP A 109 18.98 -7.47 1.45
CA ASP A 109 18.64 -8.65 0.66
C ASP A 109 18.45 -8.44 -0.85
N ASP A 110 18.97 -7.40 -1.49
CA ASP A 110 18.67 -7.26 -2.91
C ASP A 110 19.84 -6.83 -3.80
N ARG A 111 20.02 -7.61 -4.85
CA ARG A 111 20.89 -7.35 -6.00
C ARG A 111 20.50 -6.09 -6.78
N TRP A 112 19.40 -5.41 -6.40
CA TRP A 112 18.83 -4.21 -7.01
C TRP A 112 18.52 -3.15 -5.96
N ALA A 113 19.44 -2.88 -5.06
CA ALA A 113 19.17 -2.01 -3.92
C ALA A 113 19.09 -0.53 -4.32
N THR A 114 17.88 -0.02 -4.42
CA THR A 114 17.61 1.41 -4.32
C THR A 114 18.10 1.92 -2.97
N ARG A 115 18.80 3.05 -2.97
CA ARG A 115 19.24 3.71 -1.74
C ARG A 115 18.41 4.96 -1.53
N PHE A 116 17.83 5.06 -0.36
CA PHE A 116 17.16 6.29 0.08
C PHE A 116 18.18 7.17 0.78
N VAL A 117 18.24 8.42 0.36
CA VAL A 117 19.12 9.42 0.94
C VAL A 117 18.28 10.51 1.57
N GLN A 118 18.32 10.63 2.88
CA GLN A 118 17.73 11.77 3.55
C GLN A 118 18.68 12.95 3.47
N ILE A 119 18.19 14.09 2.98
CA ILE A 119 18.90 15.36 2.99
C ILE A 119 18.30 16.29 4.04
N ASN A 120 19.15 16.98 4.79
CA ASN A 120 18.77 17.84 5.90
C ASN A 120 19.28 19.26 5.60
N PRO A 121 18.43 20.14 5.05
CA PRO A 121 18.77 21.52 4.70
C PRO A 121 19.00 22.38 5.95
N ILE A 122 20.14 23.04 6.05
CA ILE A 122 20.55 23.86 7.21
C ILE A 122 20.41 25.35 6.92
N LYS A 123 20.85 25.81 5.73
CA LYS A 123 20.71 27.19 5.29
C LYS A 123 20.54 27.24 3.77
N SER A 124 20.03 28.38 3.28
CA SER A 124 19.81 28.59 1.84
C SER A 124 21.14 28.59 1.07
N GLY A 125 21.11 28.06 -0.15
CA GLY A 125 22.25 27.94 -1.03
C GLY A 125 22.07 26.83 -2.05
N LYS A 126 23.15 26.50 -2.76
CA LYS A 126 23.20 25.37 -3.69
C LYS A 126 24.30 24.42 -3.29
N VAL A 127 24.01 23.14 -3.36
CA VAL A 127 24.97 22.05 -3.12
C VAL A 127 24.77 20.95 -4.15
N THR A 128 25.78 20.09 -4.29
CA THR A 128 25.65 18.83 -5.03
C THR A 128 25.64 17.69 -4.02
N LEU A 129 24.62 16.82 -4.11
CA LEU A 129 24.55 15.55 -3.40
C LEU A 129 25.41 14.52 -4.14
N TYR A 130 26.21 13.78 -3.40
CA TYR A 130 26.97 12.64 -3.89
C TYR A 130 26.63 11.39 -3.11
N VAL A 131 26.38 10.28 -3.82
CA VAL A 131 26.36 8.95 -3.21
C VAL A 131 27.50 8.12 -3.77
N LYS A 132 28.33 7.59 -2.86
CA LYS A 132 29.55 6.81 -3.19
C LYS A 132 29.43 5.41 -2.65
N ASP A 133 29.95 4.45 -3.40
CA ASP A 133 30.10 3.07 -2.95
C ASP A 133 31.34 2.88 -2.04
N GLY A 134 31.49 1.68 -1.47
CA GLY A 134 32.61 1.32 -0.61
C GLY A 134 33.98 1.31 -1.29
N SER A 135 34.03 1.44 -2.61
CA SER A 135 35.28 1.67 -3.38
C SER A 135 35.57 3.15 -3.60
N GLY A 136 34.66 4.05 -3.19
CA GLY A 136 34.77 5.49 -3.32
C GLY A 136 34.32 6.04 -4.69
N ASN A 137 33.72 5.19 -5.54
CA ASN A 137 33.17 5.66 -6.82
C ASN A 137 31.87 6.43 -6.56
N VAL A 138 31.68 7.55 -7.28
CA VAL A 138 30.41 8.29 -7.29
C VAL A 138 29.44 7.53 -8.17
N ASN A 139 28.35 7.03 -7.55
CA ASN A 139 27.32 6.26 -8.23
C ASN A 139 26.04 7.08 -8.48
N TYR A 140 25.92 8.22 -7.80
CA TYR A 140 24.80 9.15 -7.97
C TYR A 140 25.24 10.57 -7.63
N GLU A 141 24.80 11.53 -8.44
CA GLU A 141 25.05 12.95 -8.28
C GLU A 141 23.79 13.75 -8.62
N GLN A 142 23.47 14.76 -7.80
CA GLN A 142 22.30 15.62 -8.03
C GLN A 142 22.54 17.03 -7.48
N GLU A 143 22.19 18.06 -8.25
CA GLU A 143 22.12 19.43 -7.76
C GLU A 143 20.90 19.64 -6.85
N ILE A 144 21.12 20.36 -5.74
CA ILE A 144 20.09 20.72 -4.78
C ILE A 144 20.12 22.22 -4.55
N GLU A 145 18.98 22.88 -4.74
CA GLU A 145 18.75 24.27 -4.39
C GLU A 145 17.98 24.37 -3.08
N ILE A 146 18.59 24.97 -2.05
CA ILE A 146 17.95 25.16 -0.75
C ILE A 146 17.41 26.59 -0.66
N ARG A 147 16.10 26.75 -0.53
CA ARG A 147 15.40 28.02 -0.33
C ARG A 147 15.17 28.31 1.14
N GLN A 148 15.03 29.60 1.50
CA GLN A 148 15.07 30.04 2.90
C GLN A 148 13.89 29.54 3.74
N SER A 149 12.68 29.60 3.23
CA SER A 149 11.48 29.23 3.98
C SER A 149 10.42 28.58 3.09
N LEU A 150 9.66 27.67 3.69
CA LEU A 150 8.46 27.13 3.05
C LEU A 150 7.43 28.24 2.82
N PRO A 151 6.66 28.21 1.73
CA PRO A 151 5.47 29.03 1.53
C PRO A 151 4.41 28.80 2.63
N GLU A 152 3.54 29.79 2.86
CA GLU A 152 2.50 29.73 3.90
C GLU A 152 1.40 28.72 3.58
N ASP A 153 1.21 28.41 2.31
CA ASP A 153 0.24 27.40 1.81
C ASP A 153 0.80 25.97 1.82
N ALA A 154 2.07 25.78 2.18
CA ALA A 154 2.65 24.46 2.29
C ALA A 154 1.93 23.59 3.32
N VAL A 155 1.73 22.32 3.00
CA VAL A 155 1.23 21.32 3.95
C VAL A 155 2.32 20.99 4.97
N PRO A 156 2.03 21.11 6.28
CA PRO A 156 3.03 20.90 7.33
C PRO A 156 3.22 19.41 7.66
N PHE A 157 3.69 18.61 6.70
CA PHE A 157 3.99 17.20 6.93
C PHE A 157 5.05 17.03 8.01
N LYS A 158 4.78 16.16 8.98
CA LYS A 158 5.75 15.71 9.98
C LYS A 158 6.54 14.51 9.48
N ASP A 159 5.90 13.66 8.70
CA ASP A 159 6.51 12.46 8.14
C ASP A 159 7.27 12.80 6.86
N VAL A 160 8.59 12.60 6.92
CA VAL A 160 9.48 12.91 5.80
C VAL A 160 9.26 11.93 4.64
N ALA A 161 8.98 10.67 4.94
CA ALA A 161 8.78 9.65 3.91
C ALA A 161 7.48 9.88 3.15
N LEU A 162 6.37 10.16 3.87
CA LEU A 162 5.08 10.48 3.24
C LEU A 162 5.20 11.72 2.34
N LYS A 163 5.82 12.80 2.86
CA LYS A 163 6.04 14.00 2.07
C LYS A 163 6.86 13.72 0.81
N SER A 164 7.98 13.02 0.96
CA SER A 164 8.87 12.71 -0.15
C SER A 164 8.17 11.84 -1.20
N TYR A 165 7.40 10.85 -0.75
CA TYR A 165 6.57 10.05 -1.65
C TYR A 165 5.61 10.92 -2.47
N LEU A 166 4.93 11.88 -1.84
CA LEU A 166 3.99 12.77 -2.54
C LEU A 166 4.72 13.66 -3.55
N LEU A 167 5.87 14.23 -3.19
CA LEU A 167 6.67 15.07 -4.10
C LEU A 167 7.16 14.33 -5.35
N GLU A 168 7.29 13.00 -5.29
CA GLU A 168 7.68 12.19 -6.44
C GLU A 168 6.50 11.88 -7.40
N GLN A 169 5.26 12.18 -6.97
CA GLN A 169 4.09 11.92 -7.82
C GLN A 169 3.94 13.02 -8.88
N SER A 170 3.54 12.62 -10.09
CA SER A 170 3.34 13.53 -11.22
C SER A 170 2.23 14.58 -11.06
N ASN A 171 1.47 14.49 -9.97
CA ASN A 171 0.38 15.41 -9.66
C ASN A 171 0.85 16.73 -9.02
N PHE A 172 2.11 16.78 -8.59
CA PHE A 172 2.72 17.93 -7.94
C PHE A 172 3.73 18.61 -8.89
N ASN A 173 3.92 19.91 -8.69
CA ASN A 173 4.93 20.64 -9.42
C ASN A 173 6.32 20.41 -8.78
N ASP A 174 7.39 20.75 -9.53
CA ASP A 174 8.77 20.52 -9.08
C ASP A 174 9.30 21.68 -8.20
N ASP A 175 8.46 22.36 -7.43
CA ASP A 175 8.86 23.49 -6.61
C ASP A 175 9.38 23.11 -5.21
N GLY A 176 9.35 21.82 -4.87
CA GLY A 176 9.97 21.23 -3.68
C GLY A 176 9.09 21.24 -2.42
N TYR A 177 7.80 21.53 -2.55
CA TYR A 177 6.82 21.39 -1.47
C TYR A 177 5.46 20.96 -2.03
N VAL A 178 4.58 20.51 -1.16
CA VAL A 178 3.19 20.18 -1.48
C VAL A 178 2.32 21.29 -0.90
N SER A 179 1.62 22.03 -1.74
CA SER A 179 0.66 23.03 -1.29
C SER A 179 -0.66 22.39 -0.86
N LYS A 180 -1.43 23.09 -0.01
CA LYS A 180 -2.77 22.65 0.39
C LYS A 180 -3.72 22.57 -0.79
N GLU A 181 -3.56 23.47 -1.77
CA GLU A 181 -4.38 23.47 -2.99
C GLU A 181 -4.09 22.23 -3.83
N GLU A 182 -2.82 21.95 -4.13
CA GLU A 182 -2.43 20.74 -4.89
C GLU A 182 -2.93 19.48 -4.21
N LEU A 183 -2.68 19.32 -2.89
CA LEU A 183 -3.11 18.14 -2.16
C LEU A 183 -4.63 17.99 -2.15
N SER A 184 -5.38 19.09 -2.13
CA SER A 184 -6.83 19.07 -2.20
C SER A 184 -7.38 18.53 -3.53
N GLN A 185 -6.60 18.55 -4.61
CA GLN A 185 -6.98 18.02 -5.92
C GLN A 185 -6.67 16.54 -6.08
N VAL A 186 -5.90 15.96 -5.15
CA VAL A 186 -5.51 14.54 -5.24
C VAL A 186 -6.71 13.66 -4.93
N THR A 187 -6.95 12.70 -5.81
CA THR A 187 -8.04 11.71 -5.67
C THR A 187 -7.55 10.35 -5.22
N ASP A 188 -6.30 10.01 -5.48
CA ASP A 188 -5.75 8.70 -5.21
C ASP A 188 -4.34 8.81 -4.65
N ILE A 189 -4.09 8.16 -3.52
CA ILE A 189 -2.77 7.97 -2.91
C ILE A 189 -2.59 6.47 -2.72
N ILE A 190 -1.59 5.89 -3.41
CA ILE A 190 -1.44 4.43 -3.49
C ILE A 190 0.00 4.07 -3.18
N ILE A 191 0.24 3.70 -1.93
CA ILE A 191 1.55 3.33 -1.41
C ILE A 191 1.58 1.80 -1.24
N TYR A 192 2.13 1.11 -2.24
CA TYR A 192 2.29 -0.34 -2.19
C TYR A 192 3.64 -0.76 -1.61
N ARG A 193 3.66 -1.96 -1.07
CA ARG A 193 4.89 -2.68 -0.72
C ARG A 193 5.77 -3.02 -1.93
N ASN A 194 5.66 -2.31 -3.05
CA ASN A 194 6.43 -2.67 -4.22
C ASN A 194 7.89 -2.27 -4.02
N SER A 195 8.73 -3.28 -3.81
CA SER A 195 10.19 -3.37 -4.00
C SER A 195 11.11 -2.26 -3.45
N TYR A 196 10.63 -1.09 -3.04
CA TYR A 196 11.46 0.05 -2.64
C TYR A 196 10.93 0.75 -1.38
N ARG A 197 10.59 0.05 -0.38
CA ARG A 197 10.46 0.31 1.08
C ARG A 197 10.39 1.74 1.62
N MET A 198 9.98 2.75 0.83
CA MET A 198 9.61 4.05 1.38
C MET A 198 8.41 3.89 2.34
N SER A 199 7.49 2.96 2.05
CA SER A 199 6.34 2.62 2.88
C SER A 199 6.72 2.24 4.32
N ASP A 200 7.82 1.50 4.52
CA ASP A 200 8.28 1.07 5.84
C ASP A 200 8.67 2.24 6.75
N TYR A 201 8.93 3.42 6.19
CA TYR A 201 9.30 4.62 6.93
C TYR A 201 8.12 5.56 7.19
N ILE A 202 6.94 5.31 6.60
CA ILE A 202 5.75 6.13 6.84
C ILE A 202 5.15 5.74 8.18
N THR A 203 5.15 6.68 9.11
CA THR A 203 4.68 6.50 10.49
C THR A 203 3.56 7.46 10.88
N ASP A 204 3.44 8.60 10.21
CA ASP A 204 2.50 9.67 10.55
C ASP A 204 1.77 10.14 9.27
N LEU A 205 0.43 10.14 9.32
CA LEU A 205 -0.43 10.59 8.23
C LEU A 205 -0.80 12.08 8.32
N GLY A 206 -0.26 12.81 9.30
CA GLY A 206 -0.52 14.24 9.47
C GLY A 206 -0.13 15.01 8.21
N GLY A 207 -1.06 15.86 7.75
CA GLY A 207 -1.01 16.53 6.45
C GLY A 207 -2.03 15.98 5.45
N LEU A 208 -2.41 14.70 5.55
CA LEU A 208 -3.44 14.14 4.65
C LEU A 208 -4.84 14.74 4.90
N GLU A 209 -5.10 15.36 6.04
CA GLU A 209 -6.36 16.07 6.31
C GLU A 209 -6.68 17.18 5.27
N TYR A 210 -5.67 17.66 4.53
CA TYR A 210 -5.85 18.60 3.42
C TYR A 210 -6.25 17.95 2.10
N ALA A 211 -6.19 16.62 1.97
CA ALA A 211 -6.57 15.88 0.76
C ALA A 211 -8.10 15.70 0.65
N SER A 212 -8.85 16.79 0.64
CA SER A 212 -10.32 16.80 0.79
C SER A 212 -11.09 16.07 -0.31
N ASN A 213 -10.50 15.87 -1.51
CA ASN A 213 -11.11 15.13 -2.63
C ASN A 213 -10.59 13.68 -2.75
N LEU A 214 -9.84 13.20 -1.75
CA LEU A 214 -9.26 11.85 -1.78
C LEU A 214 -10.38 10.81 -1.77
N LYS A 215 -10.33 9.91 -2.76
CA LYS A 215 -11.28 8.79 -2.93
C LYS A 215 -10.65 7.45 -2.66
N THR A 216 -9.36 7.30 -2.99
CA THR A 216 -8.61 6.06 -2.78
C THR A 216 -7.38 6.34 -1.93
N LEU A 217 -7.26 5.63 -0.81
CA LEU A 217 -6.05 5.59 -0.01
C LEU A 217 -5.64 4.15 0.23
N ILE A 218 -4.44 3.79 -0.22
CA ILE A 218 -3.85 2.48 0.02
C ILE A 218 -2.50 2.69 0.71
N LEU A 219 -2.38 2.12 1.91
CA LEU A 219 -1.21 2.18 2.78
C LEU A 219 -0.84 0.75 3.20
N ASP A 220 -0.18 0.03 2.32
CA ASP A 220 0.18 -1.36 2.59
C ASP A 220 1.57 -1.45 3.25
N ASN A 221 1.65 -2.19 4.36
CA ASN A 221 2.89 -2.45 5.11
C ASN A 221 3.63 -1.17 5.54
N THR A 222 2.90 -0.17 6.01
CA THR A 222 3.46 1.04 6.64
C THR A 222 3.60 0.85 8.15
N ALA A 223 4.38 1.72 8.80
CA ALA A 223 4.50 1.74 10.26
C ALA A 223 3.49 2.71 10.92
N VAL A 224 2.38 2.98 10.24
CA VAL A 224 1.31 3.85 10.74
C VAL A 224 0.59 3.18 11.90
N THR A 225 0.32 3.97 12.95
CA THR A 225 -0.44 3.53 14.13
C THR A 225 -1.66 4.40 14.41
N ASP A 226 -1.71 5.62 13.85
CA ASP A 226 -2.77 6.61 14.04
C ASP A 226 -3.42 6.98 12.70
N VAL A 227 -4.74 6.76 12.60
CA VAL A 227 -5.56 7.11 11.43
C VAL A 227 -6.45 8.32 11.68
N THR A 228 -6.25 9.05 12.79
CA THR A 228 -6.99 10.28 13.11
C THR A 228 -6.96 11.34 11.99
N PRO A 229 -5.84 11.56 11.27
CA PRO A 229 -5.78 12.51 10.16
C PRO A 229 -6.78 12.21 9.03
N LEU A 230 -7.29 10.97 8.93
CA LEU A 230 -8.25 10.57 7.91
C LEU A 230 -9.71 10.94 8.26
N SER A 231 -10.00 11.35 9.49
CA SER A 231 -11.38 11.51 10.02
C SER A 231 -12.26 12.50 9.23
N GLY A 232 -11.65 13.47 8.54
CA GLY A 232 -12.33 14.48 7.72
C GLY A 232 -12.45 14.12 6.23
N LEU A 233 -11.82 13.01 5.77
CA LEU A 233 -11.75 12.65 4.36
C LEU A 233 -13.04 11.94 3.90
N THR A 234 -14.16 12.60 4.02
CA THR A 234 -15.50 12.03 3.78
C THR A 234 -15.77 11.63 2.33
N GLN A 235 -14.89 11.99 1.39
CA GLN A 235 -14.98 11.56 0.00
C GLN A 235 -14.35 10.18 -0.25
N LEU A 236 -13.67 9.59 0.76
CA LEU A 236 -13.05 8.27 0.62
C LEU A 236 -14.09 7.19 0.27
N GLU A 237 -13.80 6.48 -0.81
CA GLU A 237 -14.55 5.34 -1.32
C GLU A 237 -13.82 4.01 -1.08
N GLN A 238 -12.49 4.07 -1.07
CA GLN A 238 -11.63 2.91 -0.80
C GLN A 238 -10.52 3.28 0.19
N LEU A 239 -10.40 2.48 1.24
CA LEU A 239 -9.33 2.57 2.23
C LEU A 239 -8.75 1.18 2.46
N THR A 240 -7.44 1.04 2.24
CA THR A 240 -6.67 -0.17 2.54
C THR A 240 -5.53 0.22 3.47
N ILE A 241 -5.46 -0.41 4.63
CA ILE A 241 -4.42 -0.21 5.65
C ILE A 241 -4.03 -1.59 6.15
N GLU A 242 -3.31 -2.34 5.30
CA GLU A 242 -2.94 -3.71 5.61
C GLU A 242 -1.60 -3.79 6.34
N ASN A 243 -1.47 -4.79 7.21
CA ASN A 243 -0.21 -5.13 7.88
C ASN A 243 0.44 -3.93 8.59
N THR A 244 -0.35 -3.23 9.38
CA THR A 244 0.06 -2.10 10.22
C THR A 244 -0.23 -2.37 11.70
N ASP A 245 0.38 -1.59 12.59
CA ASP A 245 0.18 -1.75 14.04
C ASP A 245 -1.02 -0.96 14.59
N ILE A 246 -1.99 -0.62 13.73
CA ILE A 246 -3.20 0.10 14.14
C ILE A 246 -4.04 -0.74 15.10
N THR A 247 -4.53 -0.10 16.15
CA THR A 247 -5.42 -0.68 17.15
C THR A 247 -6.75 0.05 17.27
N ASP A 248 -6.77 1.38 17.01
CA ASP A 248 -7.96 2.24 17.09
C ASP A 248 -8.35 2.77 15.71
N ILE A 249 -9.58 2.50 15.32
CA ILE A 249 -10.19 2.92 14.06
C ILE A 249 -11.42 3.81 14.29
N SER A 250 -11.60 4.35 15.50
CA SER A 250 -12.76 5.17 15.85
C SER A 250 -12.93 6.40 14.97
N SER A 251 -11.82 6.97 14.48
CA SER A 251 -11.79 8.12 13.57
C SER A 251 -12.39 7.82 12.18
N LEU A 252 -12.53 6.54 11.80
CA LEU A 252 -13.10 6.15 10.51
C LEU A 252 -14.63 6.19 10.45
N ASN A 253 -15.31 6.39 11.59
CA ASN A 253 -16.78 6.32 11.73
C ASN A 253 -17.55 7.29 10.82
N ASN A 254 -16.94 8.38 10.38
CA ASN A 254 -17.54 9.41 9.53
C ASN A 254 -17.30 9.21 8.03
N LEU A 255 -16.53 8.20 7.63
CA LEU A 255 -16.19 7.93 6.23
C LEU A 255 -17.32 7.19 5.53
N VAL A 256 -18.53 7.78 5.56
CA VAL A 256 -19.80 7.14 5.15
C VAL A 256 -19.87 6.78 3.67
N ASN A 257 -18.96 7.31 2.84
CA ASN A 257 -18.88 6.99 1.41
C ASN A 257 -18.01 5.78 1.11
N LEU A 258 -17.36 5.19 2.13
CA LEU A 258 -16.55 3.98 1.93
C LEU A 258 -17.39 2.84 1.35
N LYS A 259 -16.86 2.27 0.26
CA LYS A 259 -17.34 1.09 -0.44
C LYS A 259 -16.44 -0.12 -0.16
N ARG A 260 -15.14 0.13 0.02
CA ARG A 260 -14.14 -0.91 0.33
C ARG A 260 -13.30 -0.47 1.53
N LEU A 261 -13.24 -1.34 2.52
CA LEU A 261 -12.39 -1.16 3.70
C LEU A 261 -11.61 -2.44 3.95
N ASP A 262 -10.29 -2.34 3.90
CA ASP A 262 -9.39 -3.42 4.25
C ASP A 262 -8.49 -3.02 5.41
N LEU A 263 -8.59 -3.79 6.51
CA LEU A 263 -7.86 -3.63 7.76
C LEU A 263 -7.11 -4.92 8.10
N SER A 264 -6.82 -5.73 7.11
CA SER A 264 -6.18 -7.04 7.28
C SER A 264 -4.80 -6.93 7.92
N GLY A 265 -4.47 -7.89 8.79
CA GLY A 265 -3.15 -7.94 9.43
C GLY A 265 -2.87 -6.80 10.41
N THR A 266 -3.90 -6.08 10.87
CA THR A 266 -3.78 -5.03 11.89
C THR A 266 -4.02 -5.59 13.30
N ASN A 267 -3.72 -4.78 14.33
CA ASN A 267 -3.92 -5.15 15.74
C ASN A 267 -5.32 -4.76 16.28
N ILE A 268 -6.28 -4.48 15.40
CA ILE A 268 -7.65 -4.13 15.83
C ILE A 268 -8.36 -5.32 16.47
N SER A 269 -9.22 -5.01 17.45
CA SER A 269 -10.11 -6.00 18.09
C SER A 269 -11.57 -5.55 18.14
N ASP A 270 -11.83 -4.25 17.96
CA ASP A 270 -13.16 -3.65 17.97
C ASP A 270 -13.46 -2.95 16.66
N ILE A 271 -14.54 -3.38 16.00
CA ILE A 271 -15.05 -2.79 14.76
C ILE A 271 -16.45 -2.18 14.94
N SER A 272 -16.94 -2.03 16.16
CA SER A 272 -18.27 -1.49 16.47
C SER A 272 -18.48 -0.07 15.93
N THR A 273 -17.40 0.72 15.85
CA THR A 273 -17.38 2.09 15.31
C THR A 273 -17.73 2.17 13.82
N LEU A 274 -17.64 1.05 13.07
CA LEU A 274 -17.95 1.02 11.64
C LEU A 274 -19.44 1.00 11.33
N GLY A 275 -20.32 1.06 12.34
CA GLY A 275 -21.78 0.92 12.18
C GLY A 275 -22.45 1.99 11.28
N ASN A 276 -21.79 3.13 11.03
CA ASN A 276 -22.26 4.17 10.12
C ASN A 276 -21.90 3.92 8.65
N LEU A 277 -21.00 2.98 8.35
CA LEU A 277 -20.47 2.74 7.01
C LEU A 277 -21.40 1.86 6.17
N LYS A 278 -22.63 2.32 6.00
CA LYS A 278 -23.73 1.57 5.34
C LYS A 278 -23.54 1.37 3.83
N ASN A 279 -22.55 2.07 3.24
CA ASN A 279 -22.23 1.94 1.82
C ASN A 279 -21.16 0.88 1.54
N LEU A 280 -20.62 0.23 2.57
CA LEU A 280 -19.61 -0.82 2.38
C LEU A 280 -20.18 -1.96 1.52
N VAL A 281 -19.38 -2.31 0.53
CA VAL A 281 -19.58 -3.44 -0.39
C VAL A 281 -18.58 -4.56 -0.07
N SER A 282 -17.40 -4.20 0.42
CA SER A 282 -16.36 -5.15 0.83
C SER A 282 -15.75 -4.71 2.15
N LEU A 283 -15.68 -5.63 3.10
CA LEU A 283 -15.00 -5.46 4.39
C LEU A 283 -14.05 -6.62 4.62
N SER A 284 -12.78 -6.31 4.90
CA SER A 284 -11.78 -7.27 5.35
C SER A 284 -11.22 -6.88 6.70
N VAL A 285 -11.26 -7.83 7.62
CA VAL A 285 -10.58 -7.82 8.92
C VAL A 285 -9.79 -9.12 9.09
N TYR A 286 -9.32 -9.68 7.97
CA TYR A 286 -8.51 -10.89 7.94
C TYR A 286 -7.28 -10.75 8.84
N ASN A 287 -6.98 -11.82 9.59
CA ASN A 287 -5.81 -11.87 10.47
C ASN A 287 -5.74 -10.69 11.46
N THR A 288 -6.84 -10.46 12.17
CA THR A 288 -6.97 -9.47 13.25
C THR A 288 -7.45 -10.13 14.53
N ARG A 289 -7.60 -9.34 15.61
CA ARG A 289 -8.11 -9.83 16.91
C ARG A 289 -9.63 -9.58 17.09
N VAL A 290 -10.34 -9.35 16.00
CA VAL A 290 -11.80 -9.14 16.04
C VAL A 290 -12.48 -10.41 16.51
N SER A 291 -13.40 -10.27 17.48
CA SER A 291 -14.21 -11.36 18.01
C SER A 291 -15.73 -11.11 17.85
N ASP A 292 -16.13 -9.85 17.74
CA ASP A 292 -17.52 -9.44 17.52
C ASP A 292 -17.66 -8.77 16.14
N CYS A 293 -18.42 -9.40 15.26
CA CYS A 293 -18.77 -8.85 13.96
C CYS A 293 -20.25 -8.42 13.86
N SER A 294 -20.97 -8.25 14.98
CA SER A 294 -22.39 -7.88 15.01
C SER A 294 -22.73 -6.60 14.26
N VAL A 295 -21.76 -5.66 14.19
CA VAL A 295 -21.86 -4.39 13.46
C VAL A 295 -22.18 -4.56 11.98
N VAL A 296 -21.80 -5.69 11.35
CA VAL A 296 -22.05 -5.92 9.91
C VAL A 296 -23.53 -5.99 9.58
N SER A 297 -24.40 -6.27 10.57
CA SER A 297 -25.86 -6.24 10.39
C SER A 297 -26.42 -4.92 9.84
N ASN A 298 -25.67 -3.82 10.00
CA ASN A 298 -26.02 -2.49 9.50
C ASN A 298 -25.55 -2.23 8.05
N MET A 299 -24.73 -3.14 7.47
CA MET A 299 -24.07 -2.96 6.18
C MET A 299 -24.84 -3.64 5.05
N SER A 300 -26.07 -3.17 4.79
CA SER A 300 -27.02 -3.87 3.87
C SER A 300 -26.51 -4.03 2.43
N LYS A 301 -25.49 -3.28 2.00
CA LYS A 301 -24.86 -3.37 0.66
C LYS A 301 -23.66 -4.30 0.63
N LEU A 302 -23.30 -4.93 1.77
CA LEU A 302 -22.10 -5.76 1.85
C LEU A 302 -22.26 -7.00 0.98
N LYS A 303 -21.29 -7.20 0.09
CA LYS A 303 -21.20 -8.36 -0.82
C LYS A 303 -20.09 -9.30 -0.43
N ASN A 304 -18.99 -8.78 0.08
CA ASN A 304 -17.81 -9.56 0.44
C ASN A 304 -17.42 -9.28 1.89
N LEU A 305 -17.34 -10.34 2.68
CA LEU A 305 -16.90 -10.28 4.08
C LEU A 305 -15.77 -11.26 4.31
N TYR A 306 -14.58 -10.74 4.71
CA TYR A 306 -13.37 -11.50 4.99
C TYR A 306 -13.06 -11.38 6.49
N ILE A 307 -13.28 -12.45 7.23
CA ILE A 307 -13.07 -12.57 8.68
C ILE A 307 -12.20 -13.78 9.05
N SER A 308 -11.47 -14.35 8.08
CA SER A 308 -10.56 -15.49 8.34
C SER A 308 -9.44 -15.10 9.31
N ASN A 309 -8.97 -16.07 10.09
CA ASN A 309 -7.95 -15.86 11.13
C ASN A 309 -8.33 -14.78 12.14
N THR A 310 -9.56 -14.83 12.64
CA THR A 310 -10.08 -13.96 13.69
C THR A 310 -10.66 -14.79 14.84
N ASP A 311 -11.01 -14.12 15.95
CA ASP A 311 -11.65 -14.75 17.10
C ASP A 311 -13.20 -14.81 16.99
N VAL A 312 -13.76 -14.53 15.79
CA VAL A 312 -15.22 -14.53 15.57
C VAL A 312 -15.79 -15.93 15.79
N SER A 313 -16.85 -16.00 16.60
CA SER A 313 -17.61 -17.23 16.89
C SER A 313 -19.09 -17.15 16.50
N ASP A 314 -19.64 -15.93 16.49
CA ASP A 314 -21.06 -15.69 16.15
C ASP A 314 -21.15 -14.86 14.85
N ILE A 315 -21.81 -15.45 13.84
CA ILE A 315 -22.11 -14.82 12.56
C ILE A 315 -23.61 -14.57 12.36
N SER A 316 -24.42 -14.58 13.43
CA SER A 316 -25.85 -14.33 13.33
C SER A 316 -26.20 -13.01 12.60
N ALA A 317 -25.36 -12.00 12.75
CA ALA A 317 -25.47 -10.71 12.08
C ALA A 317 -25.48 -10.82 10.54
N VAL A 318 -24.82 -11.82 9.97
CA VAL A 318 -24.74 -12.06 8.52
C VAL A 318 -26.11 -12.40 7.91
N ALA A 319 -27.05 -12.92 8.70
CA ALA A 319 -28.41 -13.26 8.23
C ALA A 319 -29.18 -12.06 7.61
N ASN A 320 -28.76 -10.82 7.94
CA ASN A 320 -29.35 -9.59 7.43
C ASN A 320 -28.75 -9.11 6.11
N LEU A 321 -27.62 -9.68 5.69
CA LEU A 321 -26.86 -9.26 4.52
C LEU A 321 -27.41 -9.91 3.24
N LYS A 322 -28.51 -9.38 2.71
CA LYS A 322 -29.19 -10.01 1.57
C LYS A 322 -28.39 -9.99 0.26
N ASP A 323 -27.45 -9.05 0.15
CA ASP A 323 -26.60 -8.90 -1.03
C ASP A 323 -25.25 -9.65 -0.90
N ILE A 324 -25.02 -10.37 0.21
CA ILE A 324 -23.77 -11.09 0.45
C ILE A 324 -23.55 -12.17 -0.62
N VAL A 325 -22.38 -12.17 -1.21
CA VAL A 325 -21.93 -13.11 -2.27
C VAL A 325 -20.83 -14.01 -1.75
N LEU A 326 -19.94 -13.46 -0.94
CA LEU A 326 -18.76 -14.15 -0.42
C LEU A 326 -18.65 -13.95 1.10
N LEU A 327 -18.50 -15.06 1.81
CA LEU A 327 -18.07 -15.12 3.20
C LEU A 327 -16.79 -15.95 3.29
N GLU A 328 -15.68 -15.34 3.70
CA GLU A 328 -14.44 -16.03 4.01
C GLU A 328 -14.19 -15.95 5.52
N ALA A 329 -14.27 -17.10 6.19
CA ALA A 329 -14.21 -17.22 7.63
C ALA A 329 -13.38 -18.43 8.09
N ASN A 330 -12.30 -18.74 7.35
CA ASN A 330 -11.38 -19.81 7.68
C ASN A 330 -10.69 -19.56 9.02
N SER A 331 -10.36 -20.61 9.74
CA SER A 331 -9.61 -20.50 11.01
C SER A 331 -10.30 -19.55 12.01
N THR A 332 -11.61 -19.67 12.14
CA THR A 332 -12.43 -18.93 13.12
C THR A 332 -13.01 -19.88 14.17
N LYS A 333 -13.68 -19.32 15.18
CA LYS A 333 -14.37 -20.09 16.23
C LYS A 333 -15.85 -20.31 15.95
N ILE A 334 -16.28 -20.21 14.68
CA ILE A 334 -17.67 -20.40 14.28
C ILE A 334 -18.08 -21.86 14.50
N SER A 335 -19.23 -22.05 15.18
CA SER A 335 -19.84 -23.36 15.41
C SER A 335 -21.26 -23.48 14.84
N ASP A 336 -21.94 -22.36 14.58
CA ASP A 336 -23.29 -22.31 14.01
C ASP A 336 -23.31 -21.48 12.72
N ILE A 337 -23.73 -22.13 11.63
CA ILE A 337 -23.87 -21.51 10.30
C ILE A 337 -25.35 -21.33 9.89
N SER A 338 -26.28 -21.46 10.81
CA SER A 338 -27.71 -21.31 10.53
C SER A 338 -28.10 -19.97 9.91
N ALA A 339 -27.32 -18.92 10.23
CA ALA A 339 -27.45 -17.58 9.67
C ALA A 339 -27.31 -17.54 8.12
N LEU A 340 -26.65 -18.53 7.51
CA LEU A 340 -26.43 -18.60 6.07
C LEU A 340 -27.63 -19.17 5.30
N SER A 341 -28.57 -19.80 5.99
CA SER A 341 -29.64 -20.61 5.38
C SER A 341 -30.57 -19.84 4.42
N ASN A 342 -30.72 -18.52 4.61
CA ASN A 342 -31.67 -17.69 3.86
C ASN A 342 -30.95 -16.64 2.95
N LEU A 343 -29.65 -16.80 2.72
CA LEU A 343 -28.85 -15.89 1.90
C LEU A 343 -28.86 -16.37 0.45
N GLN A 344 -29.78 -15.82 -0.37
CA GLN A 344 -30.03 -16.31 -1.73
C GLN A 344 -28.91 -15.98 -2.71
N ASN A 345 -28.15 -14.91 -2.45
CA ASN A 345 -27.05 -14.44 -3.30
C ASN A 345 -25.70 -15.02 -2.90
N LEU A 346 -25.62 -15.77 -1.79
CA LEU A 346 -24.38 -16.32 -1.28
C LEU A 346 -23.87 -17.44 -2.22
N MET A 347 -22.71 -17.23 -2.81
CA MET A 347 -22.08 -18.13 -3.78
C MET A 347 -20.85 -18.83 -3.21
N TYR A 348 -20.06 -18.10 -2.42
CA TYR A 348 -18.78 -18.57 -1.91
C TYR A 348 -18.76 -18.51 -0.39
N VAL A 349 -18.48 -19.65 0.24
CA VAL A 349 -18.33 -19.79 1.68
C VAL A 349 -17.08 -20.60 1.95
N TYR A 350 -16.15 -20.02 2.69
CA TYR A 350 -14.91 -20.67 3.12
C TYR A 350 -14.91 -20.76 4.64
N LEU A 351 -14.84 -21.98 5.17
CA LEU A 351 -14.92 -22.30 6.60
C LEU A 351 -13.86 -23.35 6.97
N ASP A 352 -12.74 -23.36 6.23
CA ASP A 352 -11.66 -24.28 6.52
C ASP A 352 -11.06 -24.01 7.91
N ASP A 353 -10.65 -25.07 8.61
CA ASP A 353 -10.05 -24.97 9.95
C ASP A 353 -10.94 -24.32 11.03
N CYS A 354 -12.26 -24.31 10.87
CA CYS A 354 -13.20 -23.94 11.92
C CYS A 354 -13.37 -25.11 12.89
N SER A 355 -12.53 -25.20 13.91
CA SER A 355 -12.45 -26.35 14.80
C SER A 355 -13.70 -26.64 15.63
N GLU A 356 -14.57 -25.64 15.82
CA GLU A 356 -15.81 -25.75 16.60
C GLU A 356 -17.02 -26.10 15.73
N LEU A 357 -16.86 -26.09 14.40
CA LEU A 357 -17.93 -26.44 13.49
C LEU A 357 -18.09 -27.97 13.45
N SER A 358 -19.18 -28.46 14.06
CA SER A 358 -19.49 -29.89 14.03
C SER A 358 -20.06 -30.28 12.66
N SER A 359 -19.52 -31.38 12.08
CA SER A 359 -19.95 -31.98 10.81
C SER A 359 -21.42 -32.47 10.78
#